data_4c7b36bea674bb9d2a75a07825615092
#
_entry.id   4c7b36bea674bb9d2a75a07825615092
#
_cell.length_a   1.000
_cell.length_b   1.000
_cell.length_c   1.000
_cell.angle_alpha   90.00
_cell.angle_beta   90.00
_cell.angle_gamma   90.00
#
_symmetry.space_group_name_H-M   'P 1'
#
loop_
_entity.id
_entity.type
_entity.pdbx_description
1 polymer ?
#
loop_
_entity_poly.entity_id
_entity_poly.type
_entity_poly.pdbx_seq_one_letter_code
_entity_poly.pdbx_strand_id
1 'polypeptide(L)'
;IKEISEVLAEFPKIHFHVDAVQAIGKVNYSEWLTDRVDFATFSAHKFHGPRGIGFMYWKQGKRLAPLLTGGGQENNQRSGTENVPAIVAMAKALRLHLENEQQRPQHVATLRSYLLKALEEFQNVTVFSQDNEHFAPHILCFALKGIRGEVLVHALEEKQIYISTTSACSSRKKMASSTLYAMHVPGELATSAVRISLDESNTMAEIEQFMIVFNQLYQKFSRVN
;
A
#
# COMPACT_ATOMS: atom_id res chain seq x y z
N ILE A 1 2.54 -13.03 6.26
CA ILE A 1 2.75 -14.09 5.23
C ILE A 1 3.62 -15.19 5.81
N LYS A 2 4.72 -14.86 6.48
CA LYS A 2 5.66 -15.82 7.06
C LYS A 2 4.97 -16.76 8.07
N GLU A 3 4.26 -16.22 9.04
CA GLU A 3 3.47 -16.98 10.02
C GLU A 3 2.39 -17.87 9.36
N ILE A 4 1.71 -17.34 8.33
CA ILE A 4 0.74 -18.11 7.54
C ILE A 4 1.44 -19.27 6.81
N SER A 5 2.66 -19.03 6.29
CA SER A 5 3.46 -20.07 5.65
C SER A 5 3.82 -21.21 6.60
N GLU A 6 4.15 -20.88 7.86
CA GLU A 6 4.47 -21.86 8.91
C GLU A 6 3.26 -22.74 9.23
N VAL A 7 2.09 -22.13 9.42
CA VAL A 7 0.84 -22.88 9.61
C VAL A 7 0.51 -23.76 8.40
N LEU A 8 0.62 -23.21 7.17
CA LEU A 8 0.31 -23.94 5.95
C LEU A 8 1.35 -25.03 5.60
N ALA A 9 2.52 -25.06 6.25
CA ALA A 9 3.48 -26.15 6.07
C ALA A 9 2.89 -27.52 6.47
N GLU A 10 1.99 -27.53 7.45
CA GLU A 10 1.25 -28.74 7.88
C GLU A 10 0.17 -29.17 6.86
N PHE A 11 -0.17 -28.29 5.91
CA PHE A 11 -1.25 -28.52 4.94
C PHE A 11 -0.74 -28.41 3.48
N PRO A 12 0.12 -29.33 3.01
CA PRO A 12 0.80 -29.20 1.71
C PRO A 12 -0.12 -29.26 0.49
N LYS A 13 -1.36 -29.75 0.67
CA LYS A 13 -2.37 -29.82 -0.39
C LYS A 13 -3.13 -28.49 -0.61
N ILE A 14 -3.06 -27.58 0.34
CA ILE A 14 -3.70 -26.26 0.22
C ILE A 14 -2.81 -25.38 -0.65
N HIS A 15 -3.37 -24.78 -1.69
CA HIS A 15 -2.68 -23.76 -2.47
C HIS A 15 -2.58 -22.45 -1.69
N PHE A 16 -1.38 -21.88 -1.65
CA PHE A 16 -1.12 -20.59 -1.03
C PHE A 16 -0.82 -19.54 -2.10
N HIS A 17 -1.81 -18.70 -2.36
CA HIS A 17 -1.69 -17.56 -3.27
C HIS A 17 -1.64 -16.26 -2.47
N VAL A 18 -0.66 -15.42 -2.78
CA VAL A 18 -0.48 -14.10 -2.20
C VAL A 18 -0.80 -13.03 -3.23
N ASP A 19 -1.74 -12.14 -2.94
CA ASP A 19 -1.86 -10.88 -3.67
C ASP A 19 -0.73 -9.95 -3.19
N ALA A 20 0.36 -9.91 -3.96
CA ALA A 20 1.56 -9.14 -3.67
C ALA A 20 1.63 -7.82 -4.47
N VAL A 21 0.49 -7.34 -4.97
CA VAL A 21 0.38 -6.12 -5.78
C VAL A 21 1.01 -4.90 -5.10
N GLN A 22 1.00 -4.83 -3.78
CA GLN A 22 1.58 -3.73 -2.99
C GLN A 22 2.93 -4.07 -2.35
N ALA A 23 3.61 -5.15 -2.74
CA ALA A 23 4.84 -5.59 -2.08
C ALA A 23 6.12 -5.02 -2.73
N ILE A 24 6.23 -5.03 -4.06
CA ILE A 24 7.45 -4.64 -4.78
C ILE A 24 7.83 -3.19 -4.46
N GLY A 25 9.09 -3.00 -4.06
CA GLY A 25 9.66 -1.70 -3.71
C GLY A 25 9.17 -1.12 -2.37
N LYS A 26 8.34 -1.85 -1.61
CA LYS A 26 7.72 -1.39 -0.36
C LYS A 26 8.04 -2.28 0.84
N VAL A 27 8.11 -3.58 0.62
CA VAL A 27 8.49 -4.58 1.61
C VAL A 27 9.53 -5.50 1.01
N ASN A 28 10.48 -5.94 1.83
CA ASN A 28 11.52 -6.86 1.39
C ASN A 28 10.89 -8.19 0.94
N TYR A 29 11.27 -8.70 -0.23
CA TYR A 29 10.69 -9.94 -0.76
C TYR A 29 10.94 -11.15 0.15
N SER A 30 12.03 -11.20 0.91
CA SER A 30 12.31 -12.26 1.86
C SER A 30 11.31 -12.37 3.01
N GLU A 31 10.51 -11.31 3.25
CA GLU A 31 9.50 -11.29 4.31
C GLU A 31 8.18 -11.96 3.88
N TRP A 32 7.91 -12.06 2.57
CA TRP A 32 6.65 -12.59 2.07
C TRP A 32 6.80 -13.71 1.03
N LEU A 33 7.89 -13.76 0.26
CA LEU A 33 8.14 -14.84 -0.71
C LEU A 33 8.87 -16.00 -0.03
N THR A 34 8.12 -16.76 0.75
CA THR A 34 8.63 -17.98 1.41
C THR A 34 8.52 -19.19 0.50
N ASP A 35 9.20 -20.27 0.83
CA ASP A 35 9.11 -21.55 0.10
C ASP A 35 7.70 -22.15 0.09
N ARG A 36 6.81 -21.69 0.97
CA ARG A 36 5.43 -22.17 1.04
C ARG A 36 4.50 -21.45 0.07
N VAL A 37 4.87 -20.26 -0.41
CA VAL A 37 4.07 -19.52 -1.38
C VAL A 37 4.07 -20.27 -2.72
N ASP A 38 2.89 -20.63 -3.20
CA ASP A 38 2.72 -21.34 -4.47
C ASP A 38 2.55 -20.36 -5.63
N PHE A 39 1.86 -19.25 -5.39
CA PHE A 39 1.57 -18.21 -6.37
C PHE A 39 1.64 -16.83 -5.73
N ALA A 40 2.10 -15.84 -6.49
CA ALA A 40 1.97 -14.44 -6.11
C ALA A 40 1.67 -13.57 -7.31
N THR A 41 0.77 -12.59 -7.18
CA THR A 41 0.34 -11.72 -8.28
C THR A 41 0.77 -10.28 -8.07
N PHE A 42 1.08 -9.60 -9.19
CA PHE A 42 1.65 -8.27 -9.22
C PHE A 42 1.03 -7.42 -10.33
N SER A 43 0.96 -6.12 -10.11
CA SER A 43 0.52 -5.13 -11.11
C SER A 43 1.61 -4.09 -11.33
N ALA A 44 2.07 -3.96 -12.57
CA ALA A 44 3.22 -3.12 -12.92
C ALA A 44 3.08 -1.66 -12.47
N HIS A 45 1.88 -1.08 -12.58
CA HIS A 45 1.63 0.30 -12.20
C HIS A 45 1.78 0.60 -10.70
N LYS A 46 1.95 -0.41 -9.87
CA LYS A 46 2.21 -0.26 -8.42
C LYS A 46 3.70 -0.15 -8.07
N PHE A 47 4.56 -0.40 -9.06
CA PHE A 47 6.02 -0.25 -8.97
C PHE A 47 6.57 0.50 -10.19
N HIS A 48 5.91 1.58 -10.60
CA HIS A 48 6.30 2.53 -11.64
C HIS A 48 6.36 1.95 -13.07
N GLY A 49 5.76 0.78 -13.28
CA GLY A 49 5.59 0.19 -14.60
C GLY A 49 4.30 0.64 -15.30
N PRO A 50 4.04 0.19 -16.54
CA PRO A 50 2.85 0.55 -17.29
C PRO A 50 1.55 0.04 -16.64
N ARG A 51 0.44 0.73 -16.91
CA ARG A 51 -0.90 0.20 -16.61
C ARG A 51 -1.29 -0.91 -17.57
N GLY A 52 -2.20 -1.78 -17.16
CA GLY A 52 -2.76 -2.84 -17.99
C GLY A 52 -1.87 -4.06 -18.15
N ILE A 53 -0.77 -4.13 -17.40
CA ILE A 53 0.13 -5.28 -17.37
C ILE A 53 0.51 -5.64 -15.92
N GLY A 54 0.78 -6.91 -15.70
CA GLY A 54 1.27 -7.48 -14.45
C GLY A 54 1.93 -8.82 -14.71
N PHE A 55 2.43 -9.44 -13.69
CA PHE A 55 2.98 -10.79 -13.77
C PHE A 55 2.56 -11.62 -12.56
N MET A 56 2.73 -12.93 -12.68
CA MET A 56 2.50 -13.87 -11.61
C MET A 56 3.79 -14.68 -11.35
N TYR A 57 4.21 -14.72 -10.10
CA TYR A 57 5.12 -15.74 -9.62
C TYR A 57 4.38 -17.07 -9.53
N TRP A 58 4.98 -18.11 -10.06
CA TRP A 58 4.42 -19.44 -10.13
C TRP A 58 5.48 -20.45 -9.70
N LYS A 59 5.27 -21.09 -8.57
CA LYS A 59 6.20 -22.10 -8.06
C LYS A 59 6.24 -23.30 -8.98
N GLN A 60 7.45 -23.75 -9.29
CA GLN A 60 7.66 -24.94 -10.11
C GLN A 60 6.93 -26.17 -9.54
N GLY A 61 6.29 -26.95 -10.42
CA GLY A 61 5.55 -28.16 -10.04
C GLY A 61 4.09 -27.92 -9.64
N LYS A 62 3.68 -26.67 -9.43
CA LYS A 62 2.26 -26.34 -9.19
C LYS A 62 1.51 -26.23 -10.52
N ARG A 63 0.19 -26.48 -10.50
CA ARG A 63 -0.66 -26.43 -11.70
C ARG A 63 -1.87 -25.53 -11.46
N LEU A 64 -2.17 -24.70 -12.45
CA LEU A 64 -3.41 -23.94 -12.57
C LEU A 64 -4.03 -24.22 -13.93
N ALA A 65 -5.35 -24.27 -13.98
CA ALA A 65 -6.06 -24.29 -15.25
C ALA A 65 -6.05 -22.88 -15.87
N PRO A 66 -5.72 -22.70 -17.15
CA PRO A 66 -5.77 -21.41 -17.79
C PRO A 66 -7.21 -20.89 -17.86
N LEU A 67 -7.42 -19.63 -17.51
CA LEU A 67 -8.72 -18.97 -17.64
C LEU A 67 -8.99 -18.55 -19.09
N LEU A 68 -7.95 -18.08 -19.81
CA LEU A 68 -8.01 -17.68 -21.21
C LEU A 68 -7.31 -18.73 -22.06
N THR A 69 -8.08 -19.51 -22.76
CA THR A 69 -7.61 -20.57 -23.65
C THR A 69 -7.56 -20.11 -25.11
N GLY A 70 -6.75 -20.76 -25.96
CA GLY A 70 -6.63 -20.45 -27.40
C GLY A 70 -5.23 -20.70 -27.95
N GLY A 71 -4.49 -19.68 -28.36
CA GLY A 71 -3.30 -19.75 -29.20
C GLY A 71 -2.00 -20.24 -28.54
N GLY A 72 -2.00 -20.66 -27.30
CA GLY A 72 -0.83 -21.27 -26.66
C GLY A 72 0.22 -20.34 -26.08
N GLN A 73 0.00 -19.03 -26.09
CA GLN A 73 0.91 -18.06 -25.49
C GLN A 73 1.09 -18.29 -23.98
N GLU A 74 2.17 -17.75 -23.41
CA GLU A 74 2.55 -17.96 -22.01
C GLU A 74 2.56 -19.45 -21.61
N ASN A 75 3.17 -20.30 -22.44
CA ASN A 75 3.20 -21.75 -22.25
C ASN A 75 1.81 -22.40 -22.06
N ASN A 76 0.83 -21.99 -22.83
CA ASN A 76 -0.59 -22.38 -22.75
C ASN A 76 -1.31 -21.91 -21.46
N GLN A 77 -0.74 -20.98 -20.71
CA GLN A 77 -1.33 -20.52 -19.45
C GLN A 77 -2.20 -19.27 -19.61
N ARG A 78 -1.92 -18.47 -20.63
CA ARG A 78 -2.70 -17.27 -20.93
C ARG A 78 -2.62 -16.94 -22.42
N SER A 79 -3.64 -17.29 -23.13
CA SER A 79 -3.72 -17.04 -24.59
C SER A 79 -3.96 -15.57 -24.92
N GLY A 80 -3.49 -15.16 -26.09
CA GLY A 80 -3.55 -13.81 -26.64
C GLY A 80 -2.15 -13.25 -26.86
N THR A 81 -1.99 -12.50 -27.95
CA THR A 81 -0.69 -11.90 -28.33
C THR A 81 -0.09 -11.09 -27.19
N GLU A 82 1.17 -11.34 -26.91
CA GLU A 82 1.90 -10.70 -25.82
C GLU A 82 2.13 -9.20 -26.12
N ASN A 83 1.87 -8.35 -25.13
CA ASN A 83 2.19 -6.94 -25.21
C ASN A 83 3.68 -6.72 -24.89
N VAL A 84 4.56 -7.05 -25.83
CA VAL A 84 6.02 -7.01 -25.66
C VAL A 84 6.52 -5.65 -25.16
N PRO A 85 6.08 -4.49 -25.71
CA PRO A 85 6.54 -3.20 -25.19
C PRO A 85 6.21 -3.00 -23.71
N ALA A 86 5.03 -3.37 -23.25
CA ALA A 86 4.64 -3.25 -21.86
C ALA A 86 5.39 -4.26 -20.97
N ILE A 87 5.66 -5.47 -21.46
CA ILE A 87 6.47 -6.48 -20.76
C ILE A 87 7.89 -5.95 -20.52
N VAL A 88 8.53 -5.40 -21.54
CA VAL A 88 9.88 -4.83 -21.44
C VAL A 88 9.91 -3.66 -20.45
N ALA A 89 8.93 -2.76 -20.51
CA ALA A 89 8.84 -1.63 -19.60
C ALA A 89 8.59 -2.09 -18.15
N MET A 90 7.73 -3.09 -17.94
CA MET A 90 7.49 -3.72 -16.63
C MET A 90 8.77 -4.37 -16.09
N ALA A 91 9.48 -5.14 -16.90
CA ALA A 91 10.73 -5.79 -16.52
C ALA A 91 11.80 -4.77 -16.12
N LYS A 92 11.91 -3.64 -16.85
CA LYS A 92 12.81 -2.55 -16.49
C LYS A 92 12.42 -1.93 -15.15
N ALA A 93 11.15 -1.64 -14.92
CA ALA A 93 10.67 -1.09 -13.65
C ALA A 93 10.98 -2.02 -12.48
N LEU A 94 10.69 -3.33 -12.64
CA LEU A 94 11.01 -4.34 -11.64
C LEU A 94 12.51 -4.38 -11.33
N ARG A 95 13.36 -4.41 -12.35
CA ARG A 95 14.81 -4.41 -12.17
C ARG A 95 15.30 -3.19 -11.39
N LEU A 96 14.83 -1.99 -11.72
CA LEU A 96 15.20 -0.77 -11.01
C LEU A 96 14.79 -0.80 -9.54
N HIS A 97 13.67 -1.44 -9.21
CA HIS A 97 13.26 -1.63 -7.82
C HIS A 97 14.14 -2.64 -7.07
N LEU A 98 14.53 -3.74 -7.72
CA LEU A 98 15.37 -4.77 -7.09
C LEU A 98 16.82 -4.29 -6.89
N GLU A 99 17.35 -3.44 -7.76
CA GLU A 99 18.71 -2.88 -7.65
C GLU A 99 18.93 -2.06 -6.35
N ASN A 100 17.86 -1.49 -5.77
CA ASN A 100 17.92 -0.64 -4.56
C ASN A 100 16.97 -1.14 -3.45
N GLU A 101 16.67 -2.42 -3.41
CA GLU A 101 15.63 -3.00 -2.57
C GLU A 101 15.78 -2.71 -1.07
N GLN A 102 17.01 -2.65 -0.56
CA GLN A 102 17.25 -2.42 0.87
C GLN A 102 17.20 -0.94 1.28
N GLN A 103 17.61 -0.03 0.42
CA GLN A 103 17.74 1.39 0.75
C GLN A 103 16.40 2.13 0.72
N ARG A 104 15.51 1.77 -0.21
CA ARG A 104 14.22 2.44 -0.44
C ARG A 104 13.26 2.30 0.74
N PRO A 105 12.96 1.11 1.26
CA PRO A 105 12.09 0.96 2.41
C PRO A 105 12.61 1.69 3.64
N GLN A 106 13.93 1.72 3.85
CA GLN A 106 14.55 2.40 4.99
C GLN A 106 14.39 3.91 4.91
N HIS A 107 14.57 4.52 3.72
CA HIS A 107 14.31 5.94 3.52
C HIS A 107 12.85 6.29 3.84
N VAL A 108 11.91 5.55 3.26
CA VAL A 108 10.47 5.76 3.49
C VAL A 108 10.09 5.55 4.95
N ALA A 109 10.67 4.54 5.62
CA ALA A 109 10.47 4.31 7.05
C ALA A 109 10.94 5.50 7.89
N THR A 110 12.08 6.13 7.53
CA THR A 110 12.58 7.33 8.22
C THR A 110 11.59 8.50 8.11
N LEU A 111 11.06 8.75 6.90
CA LEU A 111 10.04 9.79 6.68
C LEU A 111 8.77 9.51 7.49
N ARG A 112 8.32 8.24 7.49
CA ARG A 112 7.15 7.82 8.25
C ARG A 112 7.33 7.98 9.76
N SER A 113 8.48 7.56 10.32
CA SER A 113 8.76 7.68 11.75
C SER A 113 8.80 9.14 12.20
N TYR A 114 9.29 10.05 11.36
CA TYR A 114 9.22 11.49 11.62
C TYR A 114 7.76 11.97 11.69
N LEU A 115 6.93 11.60 10.72
CA LEU A 115 5.50 11.95 10.70
C LEU A 115 4.75 11.41 11.92
N LEU A 116 5.03 10.16 12.32
CA LEU A 116 4.41 9.54 13.49
C LEU A 116 4.67 10.37 14.74
N LYS A 117 5.94 10.68 15.01
CA LYS A 117 6.35 11.49 16.17
C LYS A 117 5.74 12.89 16.15
N ALA A 118 5.74 13.54 15.00
CA ALA A 118 5.17 14.88 14.87
C ALA A 118 3.64 14.89 15.05
N LEU A 119 2.92 13.86 14.61
CA LEU A 119 1.47 13.75 14.79
C LEU A 119 1.06 13.45 16.24
N GLU A 120 1.91 12.81 17.04
CA GLU A 120 1.65 12.54 18.46
C GLU A 120 1.56 13.83 19.32
N GLU A 121 2.11 14.94 18.83
CA GLU A 121 2.03 16.24 19.52
C GLU A 121 0.62 16.87 19.51
N PHE A 122 -0.30 16.35 18.66
CA PHE A 122 -1.64 16.89 18.50
C PHE A 122 -2.67 16.09 19.29
N GLN A 123 -3.26 16.69 20.32
CA GLN A 123 -4.19 16.02 21.26
C GLN A 123 -5.41 15.36 20.61
N ASN A 124 -5.93 15.94 19.51
CA ASN A 124 -7.11 15.44 18.81
C ASN A 124 -6.77 14.53 17.62
N VAL A 125 -5.50 14.14 17.47
CA VAL A 125 -5.05 13.19 16.46
C VAL A 125 -4.99 11.79 17.06
N THR A 126 -5.54 10.83 16.36
CA THR A 126 -5.42 9.40 16.67
C THR A 126 -4.70 8.71 15.52
N VAL A 127 -3.53 8.16 15.78
CA VAL A 127 -2.76 7.42 14.79
C VAL A 127 -3.10 5.93 14.88
N PHE A 128 -3.46 5.31 13.75
CA PHE A 128 -3.78 3.88 13.65
C PHE A 128 -2.59 3.04 13.20
N SER A 129 -1.59 3.64 12.56
CA SER A 129 -0.38 2.96 12.11
C SER A 129 0.70 3.05 13.18
N GLN A 130 1.14 1.91 13.72
CA GLN A 130 2.19 1.85 14.73
C GLN A 130 3.57 1.78 14.09
N ASP A 131 4.61 2.24 14.79
CA ASP A 131 6.00 2.18 14.33
C ASP A 131 6.64 0.84 14.70
N ASN A 132 6.22 -0.22 14.01
CA ASN A 132 6.77 -1.56 14.18
C ASN A 132 6.71 -2.34 12.85
N GLU A 133 7.31 -3.51 12.83
CA GLU A 133 7.46 -4.39 11.66
C GLU A 133 6.15 -4.95 11.07
N HIS A 134 5.04 -4.88 11.82
CA HIS A 134 3.73 -5.35 11.33
C HIS A 134 3.03 -4.33 10.44
N PHE A 135 3.55 -3.09 10.37
CA PHE A 135 2.98 -2.03 9.55
C PHE A 135 3.86 -1.70 8.35
N ALA A 136 3.25 -1.61 7.18
CA ALA A 136 3.96 -1.25 5.96
C ALA A 136 4.63 0.14 6.08
N PRO A 137 5.92 0.27 5.73
CA PRO A 137 6.69 1.49 5.96
C PRO A 137 6.18 2.70 5.17
N HIS A 138 5.44 2.49 4.10
CA HIS A 138 4.95 3.54 3.20
C HIS A 138 3.52 4.01 3.50
N ILE A 139 2.85 3.44 4.51
CA ILE A 139 1.46 3.78 4.85
C ILE A 139 1.39 4.34 6.27
N LEU A 140 0.75 5.50 6.40
CA LEU A 140 0.38 6.09 7.67
C LEU A 140 -1.10 6.45 7.65
N CYS A 141 -1.85 5.92 8.60
CA CYS A 141 -3.28 6.19 8.77
C CYS A 141 -3.51 6.89 10.10
N PHE A 142 -4.21 8.03 10.07
CA PHE A 142 -4.57 8.78 11.27
C PHE A 142 -5.93 9.45 11.10
N ALA A 143 -6.54 9.85 12.21
CA ALA A 143 -7.77 10.64 12.23
C ALA A 143 -7.57 11.93 13.01
N LEU A 144 -8.13 13.03 12.52
CA LEU A 144 -8.32 14.27 13.29
C LEU A 144 -9.75 14.27 13.85
N LYS A 145 -9.89 14.03 15.15
CA LYS A 145 -11.20 13.90 15.81
C LYS A 145 -12.06 15.15 15.59
N GLY A 146 -13.32 14.93 15.26
CA GLY A 146 -14.29 16.00 15.01
C GLY A 146 -14.26 16.57 13.58
N ILE A 147 -13.29 16.16 12.74
CA ILE A 147 -13.18 16.63 11.35
C ILE A 147 -13.30 15.41 10.42
N ARG A 148 -14.25 15.46 9.48
CA ARG A 148 -14.38 14.39 8.48
C ARG A 148 -13.12 14.34 7.61
N GLY A 149 -12.65 13.12 7.32
CA GLY A 149 -11.45 12.90 6.51
C GLY A 149 -11.50 13.59 5.14
N GLU A 150 -12.66 13.64 4.49
CA GLU A 150 -12.87 14.35 3.22
C GLU A 150 -12.58 15.85 3.35
N VAL A 151 -12.99 16.49 4.46
CA VAL A 151 -12.74 17.91 4.71
C VAL A 151 -11.24 18.18 4.85
N LEU A 152 -10.53 17.32 5.58
CA LEU A 152 -9.08 17.44 5.75
C LEU A 152 -8.35 17.23 4.41
N VAL A 153 -8.77 16.22 3.62
CA VAL A 153 -8.21 15.96 2.28
C VAL A 153 -8.34 17.19 1.39
N HIS A 154 -9.55 17.76 1.27
CA HIS A 154 -9.77 18.96 0.43
C HIS A 154 -8.99 20.18 0.91
N ALA A 155 -8.92 20.40 2.24
CA ALA A 155 -8.15 21.51 2.79
C ALA A 155 -6.64 21.39 2.52
N LEU A 156 -6.10 20.17 2.50
CA LEU A 156 -4.71 19.90 2.13
C LEU A 156 -4.49 20.02 0.62
N GLU A 157 -5.46 19.56 -0.19
CA GLU A 157 -5.43 19.66 -1.65
C GLU A 157 -5.37 21.12 -2.13
N GLU A 158 -6.07 22.05 -1.48
CA GLU A 158 -5.94 23.49 -1.72
C GLU A 158 -4.50 24.02 -1.50
N LYS A 159 -3.71 23.30 -0.75
CA LYS A 159 -2.29 23.59 -0.49
C LYS A 159 -1.34 22.70 -1.30
N GLN A 160 -1.85 22.03 -2.35
CA GLN A 160 -1.11 21.11 -3.21
C GLN A 160 -0.51 19.90 -2.46
N ILE A 161 -1.13 19.49 -1.36
CA ILE A 161 -0.76 18.30 -0.60
C ILE A 161 -1.84 17.25 -0.81
N TYR A 162 -1.48 16.14 -1.44
CA TYR A 162 -2.39 15.09 -1.87
C TYR A 162 -2.29 13.87 -0.95
N ILE A 163 -3.33 13.68 -0.16
CA ILE A 163 -3.54 12.48 0.66
C ILE A 163 -4.87 11.84 0.28
N SER A 164 -5.24 10.73 0.88
CA SER A 164 -6.52 10.08 0.58
C SER A 164 -7.31 9.78 1.84
N THR A 165 -8.64 9.70 1.70
CA THR A 165 -9.44 9.02 2.72
C THR A 165 -9.16 7.52 2.72
N THR A 166 -9.43 6.84 3.82
CA THR A 166 -9.22 5.39 3.95
C THR A 166 -10.16 4.56 3.06
N SER A 167 -11.24 5.16 2.55
CA SER A 167 -12.26 4.53 1.71
C SER A 167 -12.11 4.80 0.20
N ALA A 168 -10.95 5.28 -0.25
CA ALA A 168 -10.75 5.72 -1.64
C ALA A 168 -11.07 4.66 -2.71
N CYS A 169 -10.95 3.37 -2.42
CA CYS A 169 -11.30 2.27 -3.33
C CYS A 169 -12.78 1.86 -3.27
N SER A 170 -13.50 2.21 -2.23
CA SER A 170 -14.92 1.89 -2.00
C SER A 170 -15.85 3.12 -2.05
N SER A 171 -15.39 4.21 -2.62
CA SER A 171 -16.04 5.54 -2.67
C SER A 171 -17.45 5.57 -3.27
N ARG A 172 -17.91 4.49 -3.92
CA ARG A 172 -19.30 4.35 -4.37
C ARG A 172 -20.29 3.92 -3.29
N LYS A 173 -19.81 3.42 -2.14
CA LYS A 173 -20.65 3.12 -0.96
C LYS A 173 -20.12 3.96 0.19
N LYS A 174 -20.97 4.80 0.80
CA LYS A 174 -20.68 5.65 1.98
C LYS A 174 -20.34 4.83 3.24
N MET A 175 -19.48 3.82 3.13
CA MET A 175 -19.08 2.98 4.25
C MET A 175 -17.68 3.38 4.75
N ALA A 176 -17.54 3.47 6.05
CA ALA A 176 -16.24 3.56 6.71
C ALA A 176 -15.31 2.44 6.23
N SER A 177 -14.00 2.66 6.28
CA SER A 177 -12.99 1.66 5.89
C SER A 177 -13.28 0.30 6.54
N SER A 178 -13.42 -0.74 5.73
CA SER A 178 -13.62 -2.11 6.22
C SER A 178 -12.47 -2.56 7.15
N THR A 179 -11.26 -2.07 6.91
CA THR A 179 -10.08 -2.33 7.74
C THR A 179 -10.23 -1.70 9.12
N LEU A 180 -10.57 -0.41 9.21
CA LEU A 180 -10.77 0.26 10.49
C LEU A 180 -11.95 -0.33 11.27
N TYR A 181 -13.01 -0.77 10.57
CA TYR A 181 -14.10 -1.48 11.17
C TYR A 181 -13.65 -2.82 11.78
N ALA A 182 -12.86 -3.61 11.05
CA ALA A 182 -12.28 -4.86 11.55
C ALA A 182 -11.31 -4.64 12.73
N MET A 183 -10.68 -3.47 12.82
CA MET A 183 -9.87 -3.05 13.96
C MET A 183 -10.69 -2.50 15.14
N HIS A 184 -12.03 -2.57 15.08
CA HIS A 184 -12.94 -2.04 16.09
C HIS A 184 -12.80 -0.53 16.36
N VAL A 185 -12.33 0.23 15.35
CA VAL A 185 -12.25 1.69 15.46
C VAL A 185 -13.66 2.28 15.49
N PRO A 186 -14.01 3.17 16.46
CA PRO A 186 -15.30 3.84 16.51
C PRO A 186 -15.64 4.53 15.20
N GLY A 187 -16.90 4.44 14.76
CA GLY A 187 -17.34 4.92 13.43
C GLY A 187 -17.05 6.40 13.20
N GLU A 188 -17.16 7.23 14.24
CA GLU A 188 -16.82 8.65 14.18
C GLU A 188 -15.34 8.88 13.85
N LEU A 189 -14.44 8.16 14.49
CA LEU A 189 -13.00 8.20 14.18
C LEU A 189 -12.69 7.60 12.80
N ALA A 190 -13.37 6.51 12.44
CA ALA A 190 -13.17 5.89 11.13
C ALA A 190 -13.59 6.81 9.97
N THR A 191 -14.61 7.66 10.14
CA THR A 191 -15.02 8.67 9.15
C THR A 191 -14.09 9.88 9.10
N SER A 192 -13.36 10.13 10.18
CA SER A 192 -12.33 11.18 10.26
C SER A 192 -10.97 10.71 9.73
N ALA A 193 -10.82 9.43 9.44
CA ALA A 193 -9.54 8.84 9.09
C ALA A 193 -9.09 9.19 7.67
N VAL A 194 -7.80 9.52 7.56
CA VAL A 194 -7.09 9.77 6.32
C VAL A 194 -5.85 8.90 6.23
N ARG A 195 -5.34 8.71 5.01
CA ARG A 195 -4.16 7.91 4.74
C ARG A 195 -3.13 8.71 3.97
N ILE A 196 -1.94 8.81 4.52
CA ILE A 196 -0.73 9.23 3.82
C ILE A 196 -0.11 7.99 3.20
N SER A 197 0.28 8.07 1.93
CA SER A 197 1.03 7.04 1.23
C SER A 197 2.33 7.67 0.75
N LEU A 198 3.45 7.19 1.28
CA LEU A 198 4.78 7.67 0.97
C LEU A 198 5.39 6.86 -0.17
N ASP A 199 6.27 7.50 -0.89
CA ASP A 199 7.07 6.94 -1.98
C ASP A 199 8.56 7.26 -1.77
N GLU A 200 9.44 6.52 -2.42
CA GLU A 200 10.88 6.74 -2.37
C GLU A 200 11.33 8.10 -2.89
N SER A 201 10.51 8.74 -3.70
CA SER A 201 10.75 10.08 -4.24
C SER A 201 10.42 11.20 -3.25
N ASN A 202 9.70 10.91 -2.16
CA ASN A 202 9.40 11.92 -1.16
C ASN A 202 10.65 12.34 -0.39
N THR A 203 10.70 13.60 -0.02
CA THR A 203 11.80 14.22 0.70
C THR A 203 11.40 14.64 2.09
N MET A 204 12.37 14.81 3.00
CA MET A 204 12.11 15.34 4.34
C MET A 204 11.50 16.74 4.27
N ALA A 205 11.94 17.58 3.33
CA ALA A 205 11.39 18.92 3.14
C ALA A 205 9.88 18.91 2.81
N GLU A 206 9.42 17.96 2.01
CA GLU A 206 7.97 17.78 1.73
C GLU A 206 7.21 17.36 3.00
N ILE A 207 7.80 16.49 3.81
CA ILE A 207 7.21 16.06 5.09
C ILE A 207 7.11 17.23 6.07
N GLU A 208 8.16 18.04 6.19
CA GLU A 208 8.17 19.25 7.01
C GLU A 208 7.12 20.26 6.53
N GLN A 209 7.01 20.45 5.20
CA GLN A 209 5.99 21.29 4.60
C GLN A 209 4.57 20.80 4.91
N PHE A 210 4.36 19.48 4.83
CA PHE A 210 3.08 18.89 5.25
C PHE A 210 2.78 19.24 6.70
N MET A 211 3.73 19.10 7.62
CA MET A 211 3.51 19.38 9.05
C MET A 211 3.22 20.86 9.32
N ILE A 212 3.87 21.78 8.59
CA ILE A 212 3.58 23.22 8.68
C ILE A 212 2.11 23.48 8.27
N VAL A 213 1.69 22.96 7.14
CA VAL A 213 0.32 23.15 6.65
C VAL A 213 -0.70 22.45 7.54
N PHE A 214 -0.39 21.22 7.99
CA PHE A 214 -1.26 20.49 8.90
C PHE A 214 -1.48 21.25 10.22
N ASN A 215 -0.44 21.81 10.81
CA ASN A 215 -0.56 22.63 12.03
C ASN A 215 -1.45 23.86 11.81
N GLN A 216 -1.32 24.56 10.67
CA GLN A 216 -2.20 25.69 10.34
C GLN A 216 -3.67 25.26 10.24
N LEU A 217 -3.95 24.14 9.59
CA LEU A 217 -5.30 23.59 9.48
C LEU A 217 -5.83 23.10 10.83
N TYR A 218 -5.01 22.46 11.64
CA TYR A 218 -5.34 22.04 13.00
C TYR A 218 -5.79 23.22 13.85
N GLN A 219 -5.03 24.33 13.86
CA GLN A 219 -5.39 25.56 14.57
C GLN A 219 -6.69 26.18 14.05
N LYS A 220 -6.89 26.16 12.73
CA LYS A 220 -8.13 26.66 12.11
C LYS A 220 -9.36 25.84 12.55
N PHE A 221 -9.25 24.50 12.52
CA PHE A 221 -10.35 23.61 12.89
C PHE A 221 -10.63 23.61 14.40
N SER A 222 -9.61 23.75 15.24
CA SER A 222 -9.79 23.82 16.70
C SER A 222 -10.49 25.09 17.17
N ARG A 223 -10.56 26.15 16.34
CA ARG A 223 -11.29 27.40 16.67
C ARG A 223 -12.77 27.35 16.28
N VAL A 224 -13.17 26.36 15.50
CA VAL A 224 -14.54 26.23 14.98
C VAL A 224 -15.36 25.21 15.77
N ASN A 225 -14.68 24.35 16.53
CA ASN A 225 -15.27 23.39 17.48
C ASN A 225 -15.09 23.87 18.92
#